data_3fa902be8818231057fd9e477e9f9480
#
_entry.id   3fa902be8818231057fd9e477e9f9480
#
_cell.length_a   1.000
_cell.length_b   1.000
_cell.length_c   1.000
_cell.angle_alpha   90.00
_cell.angle_beta   90.00
_cell.angle_gamma   90.00
#
_symmetry.space_group_name_H-M   'P 1'
#
loop_
_entity.id
_entity.type
_entity.pdbx_description
1 polymer ?
#
loop_
_entity_poly.entity_id
_entity_poly.type
_entity_poly.pdbx_seq_one_letter_code
_entity_poly.pdbx_strand_id
1 'polypeptide(L)'
;IVYFLMKEIKRGGSTLLLTAIAFILAGASGNLIDSMFYDFIFPFNPCDGFNQLQGSGIRMKCTHPSFSYPVEVRNHGFMYGNVVDMFHLKGNWPKGIPFVGGSELFPFIWNVADTCITIGVGLFFIASRKSNPKNKEKEPSVSEA
;
A
#
# COMPACT_ATOMS: atom_id res chain seq x y z
N ILE A 1 -12.97 -9.13 -0.67
CA ILE A 1 -12.17 -9.43 0.54
C ILE A 1 -13.11 -9.71 1.73
N VAL A 2 -14.04 -8.81 2.07
CA VAL A 2 -14.97 -8.98 3.21
C VAL A 2 -15.76 -10.30 3.11
N TYR A 3 -16.34 -10.61 1.96
CA TYR A 3 -17.04 -11.89 1.74
C TYR A 3 -16.14 -13.09 1.99
N PHE A 4 -14.91 -13.04 1.52
CA PHE A 4 -13.94 -14.12 1.71
C PHE A 4 -13.56 -14.28 3.19
N LEU A 5 -13.31 -13.17 3.91
CA LEU A 5 -13.05 -13.17 5.33
C LEU A 5 -14.20 -13.81 6.12
N MET A 6 -15.44 -13.41 5.85
CA MET A 6 -16.63 -13.97 6.53
C MET A 6 -16.79 -15.46 6.25
N LYS A 7 -16.49 -15.89 5.02
CA LYS A 7 -16.55 -17.30 4.63
C LYS A 7 -15.51 -18.13 5.38
N GLU A 8 -14.27 -17.61 5.50
CA GLU A 8 -13.20 -18.32 6.22
C GLU A 8 -13.45 -18.36 7.73
N ILE A 9 -14.01 -17.30 8.32
CA ILE A 9 -14.44 -17.31 9.74
C ILE A 9 -15.47 -18.42 9.98
N LYS A 10 -16.50 -18.52 9.12
CA LYS A 10 -17.54 -19.55 9.23
C LYS A 10 -17.01 -20.98 9.05
N ARG A 11 -15.93 -21.15 8.31
CA ARG A 11 -15.27 -22.45 8.07
C ARG A 11 -14.29 -22.86 9.19
N GLY A 12 -14.06 -22.00 10.16
CA GLY A 12 -13.03 -22.23 11.19
C GLY A 12 -11.61 -22.14 10.61
N GLY A 13 -11.38 -21.22 9.65
CA GLY A 13 -10.07 -21.02 9.04
C GLY A 13 -8.97 -20.73 10.05
N SER A 14 -7.72 -21.04 9.70
CA SER A 14 -6.58 -20.83 10.59
C SER A 14 -6.45 -19.37 11.01
N THR A 15 -6.09 -19.11 12.26
CA THR A 15 -5.88 -17.76 12.79
C THR A 15 -4.90 -16.96 11.94
N LEU A 16 -3.84 -17.62 11.45
CA LEU A 16 -2.84 -16.98 10.58
C LEU A 16 -3.46 -16.47 9.26
N LEU A 17 -4.33 -17.28 8.64
CA LEU A 17 -5.02 -16.88 7.40
C LEU A 17 -5.99 -15.73 7.65
N LEU A 18 -6.75 -15.80 8.74
CA LEU A 18 -7.69 -14.74 9.13
C LEU A 18 -6.97 -13.43 9.40
N THR A 19 -5.84 -13.47 10.12
CA THR A 19 -5.00 -12.31 10.38
C THR A 19 -4.45 -11.72 9.07
N ALA A 20 -3.97 -12.55 8.16
CA ALA A 20 -3.48 -12.12 6.85
C ALA A 20 -4.54 -11.33 6.06
N ILE A 21 -5.76 -11.87 5.97
CA ILE A 21 -6.88 -11.24 5.25
C ILE A 21 -7.30 -9.95 5.94
N ALA A 22 -7.30 -9.90 7.28
CA ALA A 22 -7.62 -8.70 8.06
C ALA A 22 -6.63 -7.57 7.80
N PHE A 23 -5.32 -7.86 7.74
CA PHE A 23 -4.29 -6.88 7.40
C PHE A 23 -4.46 -6.32 5.98
N ILE A 24 -4.72 -7.19 5.00
CA ILE A 24 -4.97 -6.75 3.62
C ILE A 24 -6.22 -5.86 3.56
N LEU A 25 -7.29 -6.25 4.24
CA LEU A 25 -8.53 -5.49 4.28
C LEU A 25 -8.33 -4.11 4.94
N ALA A 26 -7.60 -4.05 6.05
CA ALA A 26 -7.31 -2.81 6.77
C ALA A 26 -6.52 -1.84 5.88
N GLY A 27 -5.44 -2.31 5.26
CA GLY A 27 -4.64 -1.48 4.36
C GLY A 27 -5.40 -1.01 3.13
N ALA A 28 -6.13 -1.91 2.46
CA ALA A 28 -6.96 -1.53 1.31
C ALA A 28 -8.05 -0.52 1.68
N SER A 29 -8.66 -0.65 2.87
CA SER A 29 -9.64 0.31 3.37
C SER A 29 -9.01 1.68 3.68
N GLY A 30 -7.79 1.72 4.21
CA GLY A 30 -7.05 2.96 4.46
C GLY A 30 -6.83 3.73 3.16
N ASN A 31 -6.22 3.12 2.16
CA ASN A 31 -5.99 3.75 0.86
C ASN A 31 -7.29 4.16 0.16
N LEU A 32 -8.37 3.40 0.33
CA LEU A 32 -9.68 3.76 -0.21
C LEU A 32 -10.25 5.01 0.47
N ILE A 33 -10.14 5.10 1.79
CA ILE A 33 -10.60 6.28 2.56
C ILE A 33 -9.83 7.52 2.14
N ASP A 34 -8.51 7.42 1.98
CA ASP A 34 -7.70 8.53 1.48
C ASP A 34 -8.18 8.98 0.10
N SER A 35 -8.34 8.06 -0.85
CA SER A 35 -8.82 8.39 -2.19
C SER A 35 -10.22 9.01 -2.21
N MET A 36 -11.09 8.60 -1.30
CA MET A 36 -12.46 9.11 -1.23
C MET A 36 -12.52 10.52 -0.66
N PHE A 37 -11.75 10.81 0.37
CA PHE A 37 -11.93 11.98 1.20
C PHE A 37 -10.80 13.00 1.15
N TYR A 38 -9.66 12.68 0.57
CA TYR A 38 -8.49 13.56 0.53
C TYR A 38 -8.83 14.97 0.02
N ASP A 39 -9.46 15.07 -1.15
CA ASP A 39 -9.77 16.35 -1.79
C ASP A 39 -10.91 17.13 -1.08
N PHE A 40 -11.63 16.50 -0.12
CA PHE A 40 -12.59 17.18 0.73
C PHE A 40 -11.94 17.76 2.00
N ILE A 41 -10.89 17.10 2.49
CA ILE A 41 -10.17 17.50 3.70
C ILE A 41 -9.11 18.54 3.36
N PHE A 42 -8.43 18.36 2.24
CA PHE A 42 -7.33 19.21 1.77
C PHE A 42 -7.77 19.99 0.54
N PRO A 43 -7.72 21.33 0.57
CA PRO A 43 -8.11 22.15 -0.58
C PRO A 43 -7.20 21.87 -1.77
N PHE A 44 -7.81 21.66 -2.93
CA PHE A 44 -7.08 21.41 -4.17
C PHE A 44 -6.34 22.67 -4.63
N ASN A 45 -5.03 22.58 -4.76
CA ASN A 45 -4.18 23.64 -5.25
C ASN A 45 -3.52 23.25 -6.58
N PRO A 46 -3.81 23.92 -7.70
CA PRO A 46 -3.21 23.60 -9.00
C PRO A 46 -1.70 23.88 -9.08
N CYS A 47 -1.15 24.64 -8.13
CA CYS A 47 0.29 24.93 -8.08
C CYS A 47 1.11 23.79 -7.46
N ASP A 48 0.49 22.90 -6.72
CA ASP A 48 1.20 21.78 -6.11
C ASP A 48 1.58 20.74 -7.15
N GLY A 49 2.86 20.36 -7.18
CA GLY A 49 3.40 19.47 -8.20
C GLY A 49 2.71 18.10 -8.27
N PHE A 50 2.23 17.57 -7.13
CA PHE A 50 1.48 16.31 -7.09
C PHE A 50 0.06 16.39 -7.67
N ASN A 51 -0.48 17.62 -7.84
CA ASN A 51 -1.74 17.85 -8.51
C ASN A 51 -1.57 18.09 -10.03
N GLN A 52 -0.33 18.29 -10.49
CA GLN A 52 -0.04 18.51 -11.91
C GLN A 52 0.13 17.19 -12.63
N LEU A 53 -0.60 17.00 -13.73
CA LEU A 53 -0.57 15.80 -14.55
C LEU A 53 -0.58 16.18 -16.02
N GLN A 54 0.58 16.06 -16.67
CA GLN A 54 0.71 16.32 -18.10
C GLN A 54 -0.11 15.33 -18.94
N GLY A 55 -0.82 15.84 -19.93
CA GLY A 55 -1.68 15.01 -20.79
C GLY A 55 -3.06 14.70 -20.22
N SER A 56 -3.43 15.28 -19.07
CA SER A 56 -4.78 15.11 -18.49
C SER A 56 -5.88 15.81 -19.29
N GLY A 57 -5.52 16.85 -20.07
CA GLY A 57 -6.45 17.72 -20.79
C GLY A 57 -7.20 18.72 -19.91
N ILE A 58 -7.05 18.65 -18.57
CA ILE A 58 -7.70 19.56 -17.62
C ILE A 58 -6.74 20.70 -17.33
N ARG A 59 -7.05 21.91 -17.84
CA ARG A 59 -6.20 23.09 -17.65
C ARG A 59 -6.75 24.00 -16.57
N MET A 60 -5.90 24.32 -15.58
CA MET A 60 -6.17 25.29 -14.54
C MET A 60 -5.08 26.35 -14.49
N LYS A 61 -5.37 27.51 -13.89
CA LYS A 61 -4.37 28.55 -13.66
C LYS A 61 -3.71 28.34 -12.31
N CYS A 62 -2.39 28.17 -12.32
CA CYS A 62 -1.58 28.33 -11.12
C CYS A 62 -1.27 29.82 -10.96
N THR A 63 -1.75 30.44 -9.89
CA THR A 63 -1.56 31.86 -9.61
C THR A 63 -0.57 32.05 -8.47
N HIS A 64 0.53 32.70 -8.75
CA HIS A 64 1.53 33.16 -7.81
C HIS A 64 1.42 34.67 -7.64
N PRO A 65 1.88 35.28 -6.55
CA PRO A 65 1.78 36.73 -6.35
C PRO A 65 2.36 37.58 -7.49
N SER A 66 3.35 37.06 -8.23
CA SER A 66 4.05 37.79 -9.29
C SER A 66 3.72 37.31 -10.71
N PHE A 67 3.11 36.14 -10.88
CA PHE A 67 2.82 35.57 -12.20
C PHE A 67 1.74 34.50 -12.15
N SER A 68 1.09 34.26 -13.28
CA SER A 68 0.10 33.22 -13.44
C SER A 68 0.37 32.47 -14.75
N TYR A 69 0.32 31.13 -14.70
CA TYR A 69 0.55 30.29 -15.87
C TYR A 69 -0.43 29.11 -15.88
N PRO A 70 -0.78 28.62 -17.09
CA PRO A 70 -1.64 27.46 -17.21
C PRO A 70 -0.86 26.18 -16.87
N VAL A 71 -1.47 25.29 -16.11
CA VAL A 71 -0.96 23.96 -15.79
C VAL A 71 -2.04 22.92 -16.09
N GLU A 72 -1.60 21.74 -16.48
CA GLU A 72 -2.50 20.59 -16.58
C GLU A 72 -2.52 19.87 -15.23
N VAL A 73 -3.72 19.57 -14.76
CA VAL A 73 -3.94 19.00 -13.42
C VAL A 73 -4.71 17.69 -13.51
N ARG A 74 -4.54 16.83 -12.48
CA ARG A 74 -5.33 15.62 -12.32
C ARG A 74 -6.82 15.93 -12.08
N ASN A 75 -7.68 14.93 -12.26
CA ASN A 75 -9.04 14.99 -11.73
C ASN A 75 -9.00 15.18 -10.22
N HIS A 76 -9.98 15.86 -9.67
CA HIS A 76 -10.13 16.09 -8.23
C HIS A 76 -11.59 15.88 -7.80
N GLY A 77 -11.79 15.63 -6.50
CA GLY A 77 -13.09 15.35 -5.91
C GLY A 77 -13.23 13.91 -5.41
N PHE A 78 -14.45 13.46 -5.22
CA PHE A 78 -14.74 12.13 -4.68
C PHE A 78 -14.06 11.01 -5.48
N MET A 79 -13.31 10.13 -4.82
CA MET A 79 -12.54 9.00 -5.40
C MET A 79 -11.33 9.40 -6.26
N TYR A 80 -10.99 10.68 -6.36
CA TYR A 80 -9.82 11.16 -7.10
C TYR A 80 -8.69 11.67 -6.18
N GLY A 81 -8.88 11.56 -4.87
CA GLY A 81 -7.91 12.00 -3.88
C GLY A 81 -6.60 11.22 -3.95
N ASN A 82 -5.52 11.88 -3.55
CA ASN A 82 -4.22 11.23 -3.43
C ASN A 82 -4.16 10.37 -2.17
N VAL A 83 -3.52 9.21 -2.29
CA VAL A 83 -3.08 8.44 -1.13
C VAL A 83 -1.87 9.14 -0.52
N VAL A 84 -1.90 9.38 0.78
CA VAL A 84 -0.84 10.15 1.46
C VAL A 84 0.26 9.22 1.92
N ASP A 85 1.41 9.31 1.26
CA ASP A 85 2.63 8.60 1.65
C ASP A 85 3.46 9.47 2.60
N MET A 86 3.74 8.96 3.79
CA MET A 86 4.37 9.74 4.86
C MET A 86 5.74 9.22 5.30
N PHE A 87 6.10 8.00 4.97
CA PHE A 87 7.32 7.37 5.46
C PHE A 87 8.36 7.24 4.36
N HIS A 88 9.50 7.91 4.57
CA HIS A 88 10.69 7.75 3.75
C HIS A 88 11.86 7.31 4.64
N LEU A 89 12.33 6.09 4.45
CA LEU A 89 13.48 5.55 5.15
C LEU A 89 14.77 6.04 4.46
N LYS A 90 15.39 7.07 5.04
CA LYS A 90 16.68 7.57 4.58
C LYS A 90 17.79 6.65 5.06
N GLY A 91 18.44 5.95 4.16
CA GLY A 91 19.59 5.12 4.43
C GLY A 91 20.27 4.74 3.14
N ASN A 92 21.59 4.58 3.15
CA ASN A 92 22.36 4.17 1.98
C ASN A 92 23.04 2.82 2.23
N TRP A 93 23.11 1.99 1.21
CA TRP A 93 23.89 0.76 1.26
C TRP A 93 25.37 1.08 1.47
N PRO A 94 26.09 0.26 2.27
CA PRO A 94 27.54 0.41 2.41
C PRO A 94 28.23 0.40 1.05
N LYS A 95 29.18 1.32 0.84
CA LYS A 95 29.87 1.47 -0.46
C LYS A 95 30.64 0.23 -0.93
N GLY A 96 30.88 -0.77 -0.06
CA GLY A 96 31.57 -2.00 -0.37
C GLY A 96 30.73 -3.09 -1.03
N ILE A 97 29.43 -2.89 -1.25
CA ILE A 97 28.56 -3.89 -1.87
C ILE A 97 28.54 -3.68 -3.39
N PRO A 98 28.94 -4.65 -4.20
CA PRO A 98 28.89 -4.53 -5.66
C PRO A 98 27.43 -4.35 -6.14
N PHE A 99 27.22 -3.53 -7.17
CA PHE A 99 25.96 -3.16 -7.82
C PHE A 99 25.02 -2.21 -7.05
N VAL A 100 25.01 -2.19 -5.72
CA VAL A 100 24.08 -1.37 -4.92
C VAL A 100 24.79 -0.44 -3.92
N GLY A 101 26.11 -0.52 -3.80
CA GLY A 101 26.90 0.30 -2.85
C GLY A 101 26.73 1.79 -3.09
N GLY A 102 26.27 2.52 -2.05
CA GLY A 102 26.02 3.96 -2.11
C GLY A 102 24.64 4.37 -2.63
N SER A 103 23.84 3.46 -3.17
CA SER A 103 22.44 3.74 -3.52
C SER A 103 21.56 3.82 -2.27
N GLU A 104 20.42 4.47 -2.38
CA GLU A 104 19.44 4.52 -1.29
C GLU A 104 18.93 3.13 -0.95
N LEU A 105 18.81 2.84 0.35
CA LEU A 105 18.35 1.57 0.88
C LEU A 105 16.88 1.32 0.52
N PHE A 106 16.08 2.40 0.57
CA PHE A 106 14.65 2.39 0.26
C PHE A 106 14.29 3.69 -0.48
N PRO A 107 14.30 3.69 -1.83
CA PRO A 107 13.97 4.87 -2.61
C PRO A 107 12.47 5.18 -2.67
N PHE A 108 11.63 4.36 -2.02
CA PHE A 108 10.18 4.50 -2.05
C PHE A 108 9.67 5.22 -0.81
N ILE A 109 8.72 6.12 -1.03
CA ILE A 109 7.88 6.70 0.02
C ILE A 109 6.65 5.79 0.14
N TRP A 110 6.24 5.46 1.36
CA TRP A 110 5.16 4.54 1.63
C TRP A 110 4.31 4.96 2.83
N ASN A 111 3.16 4.32 3.02
CA ASN A 111 2.26 4.60 4.13
C ASN A 111 1.98 3.36 4.98
N VAL A 112 1.25 3.56 6.07
CA VAL A 112 0.87 2.46 6.98
C VAL A 112 -0.03 1.43 6.27
N ALA A 113 -0.89 1.87 5.36
CA ALA A 113 -1.78 0.98 4.61
C ALA A 113 -0.98 0.02 3.71
N ASP A 114 0.06 0.50 3.03
CA ASP A 114 0.94 -0.32 2.20
C ASP A 114 1.70 -1.35 3.04
N THR A 115 2.14 -0.94 4.24
CA THR A 115 2.77 -1.88 5.20
C THR A 115 1.79 -2.98 5.59
N CYS A 116 0.56 -2.63 5.91
CA CYS A 116 -0.47 -3.60 6.27
C CYS A 116 -0.71 -4.58 5.12
N ILE A 117 -0.87 -4.09 3.88
CA ILE A 117 -1.05 -4.94 2.70
C ILE A 117 0.14 -5.88 2.52
N THR A 118 1.37 -5.34 2.59
CA THR A 118 2.60 -6.13 2.41
C THR A 118 2.74 -7.24 3.44
N ILE A 119 2.53 -6.91 4.73
CA ILE A 119 2.54 -7.89 5.81
C ILE A 119 1.43 -8.92 5.60
N GLY A 120 0.21 -8.48 5.28
CA GLY A 120 -0.93 -9.33 5.04
C GLY A 120 -0.70 -10.33 3.90
N VAL A 121 -0.13 -9.87 2.79
CA VAL A 121 0.22 -10.73 1.65
C VAL A 121 1.30 -11.74 2.05
N GLY A 122 2.35 -11.33 2.78
CA GLY A 122 3.38 -12.23 3.29
C GLY A 122 2.79 -13.33 4.19
N LEU A 123 1.96 -12.96 5.14
CA LEU A 123 1.26 -13.91 6.03
C LEU A 123 0.33 -14.84 5.25
N PHE A 124 -0.35 -14.35 4.21
CA PHE A 124 -1.21 -15.14 3.35
C PHE A 124 -0.43 -16.24 2.62
N PHE A 125 0.74 -15.91 2.07
CA PHE A 125 1.60 -16.92 1.44
C PHE A 125 2.08 -17.99 2.42
N ILE A 126 2.46 -17.59 3.65
CA ILE A 126 2.87 -18.53 4.71
C ILE A 126 1.70 -19.45 5.09
N ALA A 127 0.51 -18.89 5.31
CA ALA A 127 -0.69 -19.64 5.64
C ALA A 127 -1.07 -20.63 4.53
N SER A 128 -1.00 -20.20 3.27
CA SER A 128 -1.30 -21.03 2.11
C SER A 128 -0.33 -22.21 1.95
N ARG A 129 0.95 -22.01 2.22
CA ARG A 129 1.94 -23.10 2.20
C ARG A 129 1.70 -24.10 3.33
N LYS A 130 1.36 -23.63 4.52
CA LYS A 130 1.08 -24.49 5.68
C LYS A 130 -0.22 -25.30 5.50
N SER A 131 -1.18 -24.77 4.75
CA SER A 131 -2.46 -25.44 4.47
C SER A 131 -2.39 -26.49 3.35
N ASN A 132 -1.27 -26.61 2.63
CA ASN A 132 -1.14 -27.57 1.54
C ASN A 132 -0.98 -29.00 2.11
N PRO A 133 -1.86 -29.97 1.77
CA PRO A 133 -1.85 -31.31 2.34
C PRO A 133 -0.56 -32.09 2.12
N LYS A 134 0.21 -31.77 1.07
CA LYS A 134 1.53 -32.38 0.81
C LYS A 134 2.58 -32.12 1.88
N ASN A 135 2.39 -31.16 2.78
CA ASN A 135 3.31 -30.86 3.88
C ASN A 135 2.93 -31.58 5.18
N LYS A 136 1.72 -32.15 5.29
CA LYS A 136 1.29 -32.91 6.47
C LYS A 136 1.92 -34.32 6.56
N GLU A 137 2.40 -34.86 5.44
CA GLU A 137 3.08 -36.17 5.42
C GLU A 137 4.56 -36.16 5.88
N LYS A 138 5.12 -34.98 6.18
CA LYS A 138 6.53 -34.84 6.57
C LYS A 138 6.77 -34.54 8.05
N GLU A 139 5.73 -34.46 8.87
CA GLU A 139 5.95 -34.47 10.32
C GLU A 139 6.19 -35.92 10.77
N PRO A 140 7.39 -36.27 11.28
CA PRO A 140 7.65 -37.59 11.79
C PRO A 140 6.73 -37.80 13.02
N SER A 141 5.95 -38.87 12.99
CA SER A 141 5.24 -39.37 14.17
C SER A 141 6.29 -39.64 15.24
N VAL A 142 6.37 -38.75 16.24
CA VAL A 142 7.09 -39.06 17.49
C VAL A 142 6.25 -40.11 18.16
N SER A 143 6.65 -41.35 18.01
CA SER A 143 6.11 -42.47 18.78
C SER A 143 6.57 -42.27 20.23
N GLU A 144 5.60 -42.01 21.10
CA GLU A 144 5.78 -42.20 22.54
C GLU A 144 6.15 -43.66 22.79
N ALA A 145 7.32 -43.88 23.38
CA ALA A 145 7.69 -45.11 24.07
C ALA A 145 7.77 -44.81 25.55
#